data_6c0e5123cb1f25ee743c19ae4b7a8353
#
_entry.id   6c0e5123cb1f25ee743c19ae4b7a8353
#
_cell.length_a   1.000
_cell.length_b   1.000
_cell.length_c   1.000
_cell.angle_alpha   90.00
_cell.angle_beta   90.00
_cell.angle_gamma   90.00
#
_symmetry.space_group_name_H-M   'P 1'
#
loop_
_entity.id
_entity.type
_entity.pdbx_description
1 polymer ?
#
loop_
_entity_poly.entity_id
_entity_poly.type
_entity_poly.pdbx_seq_one_letter_code
_entity_poly.pdbx_strand_id
1 'polypeptide(L)'
;MTKYVICERSLHHAHAGSKARDDIRRLLEQDAWQPFEVHPGENKGYFDKLLCVGYTMADWKRLEHAVQPGDVVLVQFPLIMYNKVSLYALPSIRRMKTRGVRFIMLVHDLESLRGYSFTDFDKQWVAEADMLISHNPCMSKVLREYGATAPIKEIGIFDYLLPSVAPIAPEARHGIDIAGNLSHEKAGYIYQLAAQFPDADINLYGPKFDREQGPSAWYRGMYTPDELPSKLQGRFGLIWDGDSTATCTGFYGKYLAVNNPHKLSLYLASDKPVIIWSKAALASFVTQHGVGFAVDSMQEAVQAEHTIGKEEYLSMTKRAGELGARLREGYFTGRVLDELQAAMPQLQER
;
A
#
# COMPACT_ATOMS: atom_id res chain seq x y z
N MET A 1 -2.39 26.48 14.82
CA MET A 1 -1.95 25.47 13.83
C MET A 1 -2.96 24.34 13.83
N THR A 2 -3.72 24.20 12.77
CA THR A 2 -4.64 23.10 12.55
C THR A 2 -4.00 22.12 11.57
N LYS A 3 -4.20 20.81 11.80
CA LYS A 3 -3.73 19.73 10.92
C LYS A 3 -4.92 19.19 10.14
N TYR A 4 -4.87 19.21 8.81
CA TYR A 4 -5.92 18.69 7.93
C TYR A 4 -5.42 17.47 7.17
N VAL A 5 -6.25 16.43 7.05
CA VAL A 5 -6.01 15.31 6.14
C VAL A 5 -7.06 15.30 5.03
N ILE A 6 -6.62 15.24 3.79
CA ILE A 6 -7.53 15.15 2.64
C ILE A 6 -8.12 13.74 2.57
N CYS A 7 -9.45 13.68 2.59
CA CYS A 7 -10.22 12.45 2.52
C CYS A 7 -11.14 12.48 1.30
N GLU A 8 -10.98 11.52 0.40
CA GLU A 8 -11.91 11.35 -0.72
C GLU A 8 -13.14 10.59 -0.24
N ARG A 9 -14.33 11.08 -0.57
CA ARG A 9 -15.59 10.39 -0.30
C ARG A 9 -15.64 9.11 -1.13
N SER A 10 -15.22 7.99 -0.56
CA SER A 10 -15.31 6.71 -1.25
C SER A 10 -16.70 6.12 -1.13
N LEU A 11 -17.27 5.70 -2.26
CA LEU A 11 -18.57 5.02 -2.31
C LEU A 11 -18.44 3.49 -2.18
N HIS A 12 -17.23 2.92 -2.29
CA HIS A 12 -17.00 1.47 -2.24
C HIS A 12 -15.65 1.12 -1.60
N HIS A 13 -15.69 0.50 -0.43
CA HIS A 13 -14.53 0.15 0.41
C HIS A 13 -14.11 -1.32 0.34
N ALA A 14 -14.06 -1.93 -0.83
CA ALA A 14 -13.89 -3.39 -0.92
C ALA A 14 -12.48 -3.88 -1.35
N HIS A 15 -11.44 -3.03 -1.34
CA HIS A 15 -10.10 -3.44 -1.80
C HIS A 15 -8.94 -2.94 -0.93
N ALA A 16 -7.77 -3.60 -1.02
CA ALA A 16 -6.59 -3.31 -0.20
C ALA A 16 -6.11 -1.84 -0.25
N GLY A 17 -6.29 -1.14 -1.38
CA GLY A 17 -5.90 0.27 -1.51
C GLY A 17 -6.78 1.22 -0.68
N SER A 18 -8.08 0.93 -0.55
CA SER A 18 -8.96 1.70 0.36
C SER A 18 -8.62 1.42 1.82
N LYS A 19 -8.32 0.15 2.18
CA LYS A 19 -7.94 -0.23 3.53
C LYS A 19 -6.73 0.56 4.04
N ALA A 20 -5.65 0.63 3.25
CA ALA A 20 -4.44 1.37 3.64
C ALA A 20 -4.73 2.86 3.92
N ARG A 21 -5.54 3.49 3.09
CA ARG A 21 -5.93 4.90 3.25
C ARG A 21 -6.83 5.13 4.46
N ASP A 22 -7.78 4.23 4.67
CA ASP A 22 -8.70 4.30 5.81
C ASP A 22 -7.96 4.07 7.13
N ASP A 23 -7.02 3.14 7.19
CA ASP A 23 -6.20 2.89 8.37
C ASP A 23 -5.35 4.11 8.72
N ILE A 24 -4.66 4.70 7.73
CA ILE A 24 -3.89 5.93 7.94
C ILE A 24 -4.80 7.07 8.37
N ARG A 25 -5.99 7.24 7.74
CA ARG A 25 -6.94 8.26 8.14
C ARG A 25 -7.35 8.13 9.61
N ARG A 26 -7.70 6.90 10.05
CA ARG A 26 -8.07 6.62 11.45
C ARG A 26 -6.94 7.00 12.42
N LEU A 27 -5.70 6.66 12.10
CA LEU A 27 -4.54 7.01 12.92
C LEU A 27 -4.28 8.52 12.95
N LEU A 28 -4.44 9.20 11.83
CA LEU A 28 -4.34 10.65 11.75
C LEU A 28 -5.43 11.34 12.58
N GLU A 29 -6.69 10.87 12.51
CA GLU A 29 -7.80 11.39 13.31
C GLU A 29 -7.54 11.21 14.82
N GLN A 30 -6.94 10.09 15.24
CA GLN A 30 -6.51 9.86 16.62
C GLN A 30 -5.40 10.84 17.06
N ASP A 31 -4.54 11.27 16.12
CA ASP A 31 -3.51 12.32 16.33
C ASP A 31 -4.04 13.75 16.06
N ALA A 32 -5.34 13.96 16.20
CA ALA A 32 -6.05 15.23 16.08
C ALA A 32 -5.93 15.92 14.69
N TRP A 33 -5.71 15.15 13.61
CA TRP A 33 -5.88 15.66 12.25
C TRP A 33 -7.37 15.75 11.91
N GLN A 34 -7.76 16.86 11.31
CA GLN A 34 -9.14 17.09 10.91
C GLN A 34 -9.37 16.59 9.48
N PRO A 35 -10.32 15.66 9.23
CA PRO A 35 -10.63 15.22 7.89
C PRO A 35 -11.24 16.36 7.06
N PHE A 36 -10.71 16.61 5.89
CA PHE A 36 -11.29 17.50 4.91
C PHE A 36 -11.73 16.69 3.69
N GLU A 37 -13.06 16.61 3.52
CA GLU A 37 -13.64 15.80 2.47
C GLU A 37 -13.61 16.48 1.11
N VAL A 38 -13.15 15.74 0.10
CA VAL A 38 -13.17 16.11 -1.32
C VAL A 38 -14.00 15.11 -2.12
N HIS A 39 -14.57 15.54 -3.24
CA HIS A 39 -15.33 14.66 -4.11
C HIS A 39 -14.41 13.64 -4.77
N PRO A 40 -14.81 12.35 -4.81
CA PRO A 40 -14.10 11.34 -5.57
C PRO A 40 -14.35 11.56 -7.07
N GLY A 41 -13.38 11.21 -7.89
CA GLY A 41 -13.57 11.13 -9.32
C GLY A 41 -14.09 9.76 -9.70
N GLU A 42 -15.36 9.58 -9.98
CA GLU A 42 -15.87 8.35 -10.55
C GLU A 42 -15.70 8.31 -12.07
N ASN A 43 -15.29 7.14 -12.61
CA ASN A 43 -15.01 6.97 -14.03
C ASN A 43 -16.27 6.55 -14.82
N LYS A 44 -17.17 7.50 -15.10
CA LYS A 44 -18.44 7.19 -15.81
C LYS A 44 -18.57 7.78 -17.22
N GLY A 45 -17.64 8.62 -17.66
CA GLY A 45 -17.67 9.18 -19.02
C GLY A 45 -17.06 10.57 -19.16
N TYR A 46 -17.16 11.17 -20.36
CA TYR A 46 -16.55 12.45 -20.67
C TYR A 46 -17.16 13.61 -19.85
N PHE A 47 -18.48 13.63 -19.71
CA PHE A 47 -19.19 14.66 -18.95
C PHE A 47 -18.86 14.57 -17.45
N ASP A 48 -18.71 13.36 -16.93
CA ASP A 48 -18.31 13.15 -15.53
C ASP A 48 -16.91 13.70 -15.26
N LYS A 49 -15.99 13.61 -16.22
CA LYS A 49 -14.65 14.22 -16.10
C LYS A 49 -14.72 15.75 -15.98
N LEU A 50 -15.59 16.41 -16.75
CA LEU A 50 -15.78 17.86 -16.65
C LEU A 50 -16.38 18.27 -15.31
N LEU A 51 -17.38 17.51 -14.82
CA LEU A 51 -17.96 17.72 -13.48
C LEU A 51 -16.91 17.51 -12.39
N CYS A 52 -16.09 16.45 -12.50
CA CYS A 52 -15.00 16.20 -11.57
C CYS A 52 -13.97 17.33 -11.52
N VAL A 53 -13.66 17.98 -12.66
CA VAL A 53 -12.81 19.19 -12.68
C VAL A 53 -13.45 20.31 -11.84
N GLY A 54 -14.75 20.56 -12.07
CA GLY A 54 -15.50 21.58 -11.33
C GLY A 54 -15.52 21.29 -9.81
N TYR A 55 -15.81 20.05 -9.42
CA TYR A 55 -15.79 19.64 -8.02
C TYR A 55 -14.39 19.76 -7.41
N THR A 56 -13.35 19.31 -8.11
CA THR A 56 -11.97 19.44 -7.63
C THR A 56 -11.62 20.90 -7.37
N MET A 57 -11.89 21.78 -8.34
CA MET A 57 -11.60 23.21 -8.18
C MET A 57 -12.40 23.82 -7.01
N ALA A 58 -13.67 23.45 -6.86
CA ALA A 58 -14.53 23.95 -5.77
C ALA A 58 -14.05 23.46 -4.40
N ASP A 59 -13.73 22.17 -4.27
CA ASP A 59 -13.26 21.59 -3.00
C ASP A 59 -11.93 22.20 -2.56
N TRP A 60 -10.97 22.31 -3.47
CA TRP A 60 -9.69 22.89 -3.13
C TRP A 60 -9.76 24.39 -2.87
N LYS A 61 -10.69 25.11 -3.51
CA LYS A 61 -10.98 26.49 -3.16
C LYS A 61 -11.65 26.61 -1.78
N ARG A 62 -12.55 25.68 -1.42
CA ARG A 62 -13.14 25.60 -0.08
C ARG A 62 -12.07 25.34 0.98
N LEU A 63 -11.11 24.42 0.73
CA LEU A 63 -9.96 24.21 1.60
C LEU A 63 -9.12 25.49 1.74
N GLU A 64 -8.84 26.18 0.63
CA GLU A 64 -8.09 27.43 0.62
C GLU A 64 -8.72 28.51 1.52
N HIS A 65 -10.06 28.56 1.62
CA HIS A 65 -10.76 29.45 2.54
C HIS A 65 -10.77 28.99 4.00
N ALA A 66 -10.70 27.68 4.25
CA ALA A 66 -10.73 27.11 5.59
C ALA A 66 -9.39 27.23 6.32
N VAL A 67 -8.27 27.10 5.60
CA VAL A 67 -6.93 27.06 6.20
C VAL A 67 -6.38 28.46 6.51
N GLN A 68 -5.57 28.55 7.57
CA GLN A 68 -4.88 29.76 8.00
C GLN A 68 -3.35 29.60 7.86
N PRO A 69 -2.59 30.72 7.84
CA PRO A 69 -1.12 30.65 7.88
C PRO A 69 -0.63 29.81 9.06
N GLY A 70 0.33 28.91 8.78
CA GLY A 70 0.85 27.98 9.76
C GLY A 70 0.08 26.66 9.87
N ASP A 71 -1.08 26.51 9.21
CA ASP A 71 -1.77 25.21 9.14
C ASP A 71 -1.04 24.21 8.25
N VAL A 72 -1.34 22.94 8.45
CA VAL A 72 -0.72 21.82 7.74
C VAL A 72 -1.78 20.99 7.06
N VAL A 73 -1.54 20.63 5.79
CA VAL A 73 -2.43 19.77 5.00
C VAL A 73 -1.67 18.52 4.56
N LEU A 74 -2.17 17.35 4.93
CA LEU A 74 -1.64 16.06 4.46
C LEU A 74 -2.52 15.51 3.35
N VAL A 75 -1.87 15.17 2.23
CA VAL A 75 -2.49 14.50 1.09
C VAL A 75 -2.00 13.07 1.00
N GLN A 76 -2.92 12.11 0.94
CA GLN A 76 -2.62 10.72 0.63
C GLN A 76 -2.55 10.56 -0.90
N PHE A 77 -1.34 10.54 -1.44
CA PHE A 77 -1.08 10.53 -2.90
C PHE A 77 -0.97 9.10 -3.45
N PRO A 78 -1.50 8.84 -4.67
CA PRO A 78 -2.30 9.71 -5.51
C PRO A 78 -3.72 9.86 -4.99
N LEU A 79 -4.42 10.92 -5.37
CA LEU A 79 -5.86 10.97 -5.17
C LEU A 79 -6.54 9.91 -6.06
N ILE A 80 -7.63 9.31 -5.59
CA ILE A 80 -8.32 8.20 -6.29
C ILE A 80 -9.00 8.67 -7.59
N MET A 81 -9.22 9.99 -7.72
CA MET A 81 -9.78 10.60 -8.93
C MET A 81 -8.82 10.47 -10.13
N TYR A 82 -9.34 10.81 -11.32
CA TYR A 82 -8.51 10.85 -12.52
C TYR A 82 -7.24 11.68 -12.34
N ASN A 83 -6.08 11.12 -12.66
CA ASN A 83 -4.80 11.77 -12.46
C ASN A 83 -4.74 13.18 -13.03
N LYS A 84 -5.19 13.39 -14.29
CA LYS A 84 -5.23 14.72 -14.90
C LYS A 84 -6.18 15.70 -14.21
N VAL A 85 -7.30 15.21 -13.68
CA VAL A 85 -8.27 16.03 -12.94
C VAL A 85 -7.68 16.47 -11.60
N SER A 86 -6.95 15.59 -10.91
CA SER A 86 -6.33 15.94 -9.65
C SER A 86 -5.32 17.10 -9.76
N LEU A 87 -4.72 17.31 -10.93
CA LEU A 87 -3.81 18.45 -11.17
C LEU A 87 -4.49 19.82 -11.02
N TYR A 88 -5.82 19.90 -11.15
CA TYR A 88 -6.55 21.15 -10.90
C TYR A 88 -6.54 21.59 -9.42
N ALA A 89 -6.08 20.74 -8.52
CA ALA A 89 -5.81 21.08 -7.12
C ALA A 89 -4.54 21.95 -6.96
N LEU A 90 -3.53 21.76 -7.81
CA LEU A 90 -2.20 22.36 -7.64
C LEU A 90 -2.20 23.90 -7.58
N PRO A 91 -3.01 24.65 -8.38
CA PRO A 91 -3.09 26.10 -8.24
C PRO A 91 -3.55 26.56 -6.85
N SER A 92 -4.51 25.85 -6.24
CA SER A 92 -4.96 26.18 -4.87
C SER A 92 -3.88 25.81 -3.85
N ILE A 93 -3.20 24.69 -4.01
CA ILE A 93 -2.06 24.30 -3.17
C ILE A 93 -1.00 25.42 -3.18
N ARG A 94 -0.59 25.88 -4.35
CA ARG A 94 0.41 26.95 -4.47
C ARG A 94 -0.01 28.24 -3.77
N ARG A 95 -1.28 28.68 -3.93
CA ARG A 95 -1.79 29.85 -3.23
C ARG A 95 -1.84 29.67 -1.71
N MET A 96 -2.19 28.49 -1.21
CA MET A 96 -2.13 28.21 0.22
C MET A 96 -0.69 28.24 0.74
N LYS A 97 0.27 27.68 0.00
CA LYS A 97 1.69 27.73 0.35
C LYS A 97 2.23 29.16 0.44
N THR A 98 1.88 30.04 -0.52
CA THR A 98 2.29 31.47 -0.45
C THR A 98 1.72 32.20 0.77
N ARG A 99 0.66 31.67 1.40
CA ARG A 99 0.07 32.16 2.64
C ARG A 99 0.65 31.50 3.90
N GLY A 100 1.66 30.64 3.76
CA GLY A 100 2.31 29.96 4.88
C GLY A 100 1.66 28.64 5.33
N VAL A 101 0.75 28.06 4.53
CA VAL A 101 0.25 26.69 4.76
C VAL A 101 1.28 25.69 4.28
N ARG A 102 1.47 24.58 5.00
CA ARG A 102 2.43 23.54 4.67
C ARG A 102 1.75 22.28 4.12
N PHE A 103 2.35 21.68 3.10
CA PHE A 103 1.83 20.48 2.45
C PHE A 103 2.73 19.28 2.71
N ILE A 104 2.14 18.23 3.29
CA ILE A 104 2.76 16.92 3.47
C ILE A 104 2.12 15.96 2.47
N MET A 105 2.92 15.24 1.72
CA MET A 105 2.45 14.20 0.82
C MET A 105 2.87 12.82 1.33
N LEU A 106 1.89 12.01 1.72
CA LEU A 106 2.07 10.60 2.02
C LEU A 106 1.83 9.80 0.74
N VAL A 107 2.88 9.15 0.25
CA VAL A 107 2.83 8.39 -1.00
C VAL A 107 2.29 7.01 -0.73
N HIS A 108 1.19 6.62 -1.40
CA HIS A 108 0.71 5.24 -1.48
C HIS A 108 1.23 4.55 -2.74
N ASP A 109 1.28 5.29 -3.85
CA ASP A 109 1.76 4.77 -5.14
C ASP A 109 2.36 5.88 -5.99
N LEU A 110 3.24 5.50 -6.92
CA LEU A 110 3.69 6.34 -8.02
C LEU A 110 3.06 5.78 -9.31
N GLU A 111 2.10 6.53 -9.86
CA GLU A 111 1.26 6.09 -10.97
C GLU A 111 2.06 5.85 -12.26
N SER A 112 3.12 6.61 -12.48
CA SER A 112 4.03 6.42 -13.61
C SER A 112 4.76 5.08 -13.57
N LEU A 113 5.13 4.59 -12.40
CA LEU A 113 5.81 3.29 -12.23
C LEU A 113 4.85 2.11 -12.36
N ARG A 114 3.56 2.34 -12.15
CA ARG A 114 2.50 1.33 -12.32
C ARG A 114 1.95 1.28 -13.75
N GLY A 115 2.39 2.17 -14.63
CA GLY A 115 1.90 2.27 -16.00
C GLY A 115 0.55 2.98 -16.15
N TYR A 116 0.04 3.61 -15.09
CA TYR A 116 -1.27 4.31 -15.12
C TYR A 116 -1.16 5.79 -15.47
N SER A 117 0.02 6.39 -15.43
CA SER A 117 0.23 7.78 -15.79
C SER A 117 1.64 8.01 -16.34
N PHE A 118 1.91 9.24 -16.76
CA PHE A 118 3.25 9.64 -17.19
C PHE A 118 4.03 10.23 -16.01
N THR A 119 5.34 10.16 -16.09
CA THR A 119 6.25 10.61 -15.02
C THR A 119 6.01 12.05 -14.60
N ASP A 120 5.63 12.95 -15.53
CA ASP A 120 5.37 14.36 -15.22
C ASP A 120 4.17 14.58 -14.29
N PHE A 121 3.21 13.64 -14.24
CA PHE A 121 2.12 13.72 -13.28
C PHE A 121 2.66 13.60 -11.84
N ASP A 122 3.44 12.56 -11.55
CA ASP A 122 4.00 12.35 -10.23
C ASP A 122 4.95 13.49 -9.84
N LYS A 123 5.79 13.96 -10.78
CA LYS A 123 6.72 15.08 -10.55
C LYS A 123 6.02 16.38 -10.16
N GLN A 124 4.88 16.69 -10.80
CA GLN A 124 4.14 17.91 -10.48
C GLN A 124 3.62 17.91 -9.03
N TRP A 125 3.15 16.77 -8.53
CA TRP A 125 2.73 16.63 -7.15
C TRP A 125 3.92 16.65 -6.18
N VAL A 126 4.99 15.92 -6.50
CA VAL A 126 6.22 15.87 -5.71
C VAL A 126 6.81 17.26 -5.49
N ALA A 127 6.77 18.13 -6.51
CA ALA A 127 7.29 19.49 -6.43
C ALA A 127 6.52 20.39 -5.44
N GLU A 128 5.26 20.07 -5.15
CA GLU A 128 4.44 20.88 -4.22
C GLU A 128 4.64 20.49 -2.74
N ALA A 129 5.22 19.33 -2.45
CA ALA A 129 5.39 18.88 -1.08
C ALA A 129 6.44 19.70 -0.31
N ASP A 130 6.12 20.12 0.91
CA ASP A 130 7.06 20.68 1.88
C ASP A 130 7.71 19.57 2.71
N MET A 131 7.07 18.39 2.79
CA MET A 131 7.59 17.15 3.33
C MET A 131 6.92 15.95 2.64
N LEU A 132 7.67 14.86 2.49
CA LEU A 132 7.21 13.61 1.90
C LEU A 132 7.28 12.48 2.92
N ILE A 133 6.27 11.61 2.92
CA ILE A 133 6.32 10.31 3.58
C ILE A 133 6.38 9.27 2.47
N SER A 134 7.50 8.59 2.35
CA SER A 134 7.74 7.52 1.38
C SER A 134 7.60 6.14 2.02
N HIS A 135 7.65 5.11 1.21
CA HIS A 135 7.58 3.73 1.65
C HIS A 135 8.87 3.28 2.36
N ASN A 136 9.99 3.46 1.67
CA ASN A 136 11.29 2.85 1.97
C ASN A 136 12.40 3.61 1.21
N PRO A 137 13.69 3.29 1.42
CA PRO A 137 14.80 3.94 0.72
C PRO A 137 14.74 3.87 -0.81
N CYS A 138 14.19 2.78 -1.39
CA CYS A 138 14.06 2.65 -2.84
C CYS A 138 13.06 3.66 -3.41
N MET A 139 11.90 3.82 -2.76
CA MET A 139 10.90 4.84 -3.12
C MET A 139 11.46 6.25 -2.90
N SER A 140 12.16 6.49 -1.79
CA SER A 140 12.80 7.78 -1.49
C SER A 140 13.78 8.19 -2.59
N LYS A 141 14.55 7.24 -3.12
CA LYS A 141 15.47 7.47 -4.24
C LYS A 141 14.71 7.91 -5.50
N VAL A 142 13.64 7.22 -5.86
CA VAL A 142 12.80 7.59 -7.02
C VAL A 142 12.20 8.97 -6.83
N LEU A 143 11.69 9.31 -5.65
CA LEU A 143 11.17 10.65 -5.37
C LEU A 143 12.25 11.73 -5.55
N ARG A 144 13.50 11.47 -5.16
CA ARG A 144 14.65 12.37 -5.43
C ARG A 144 14.93 12.51 -6.93
N GLU A 145 14.87 11.41 -7.67
CA GLU A 145 15.00 11.43 -9.14
C GLU A 145 13.85 12.19 -9.81
N TYR A 146 12.66 12.23 -9.20
CA TYR A 146 11.51 13.03 -9.63
C TYR A 146 11.62 14.51 -9.22
N GLY A 147 12.70 14.92 -8.57
CA GLY A 147 12.99 16.30 -8.22
C GLY A 147 12.54 16.71 -6.80
N ALA A 148 12.25 15.76 -5.92
CA ALA A 148 11.94 16.09 -4.54
C ALA A 148 13.11 16.79 -3.84
N THR A 149 12.90 18.05 -3.41
CA THR A 149 13.84 18.82 -2.58
C THR A 149 13.45 18.80 -1.11
N ALA A 150 12.18 18.56 -0.81
CA ALA A 150 11.64 18.49 0.54
C ALA A 150 12.24 17.32 1.36
N PRO A 151 12.27 17.41 2.69
CA PRO A 151 12.61 16.26 3.55
C PRO A 151 11.72 15.06 3.25
N ILE A 152 12.30 13.85 3.28
CA ILE A 152 11.58 12.59 3.13
C ILE A 152 11.70 11.80 4.43
N LYS A 153 10.56 11.34 4.94
CA LYS A 153 10.46 10.36 6.03
C LYS A 153 10.00 9.03 5.45
N GLU A 154 10.45 7.92 6.00
CA GLU A 154 10.11 6.58 5.51
C GLU A 154 9.22 5.86 6.52
N ILE A 155 8.05 5.40 6.05
CA ILE A 155 7.12 4.65 6.91
C ILE A 155 7.69 3.26 7.26
N GLY A 156 8.50 2.67 6.37
CA GLY A 156 9.10 1.35 6.53
C GLY A 156 8.17 0.23 6.06
N ILE A 157 7.01 0.10 6.66
CA ILE A 157 5.91 -0.79 6.24
C ILE A 157 4.58 -0.12 6.60
N PHE A 158 3.54 -0.33 5.80
CA PHE A 158 2.21 0.17 6.14
C PHE A 158 1.59 -0.63 7.28
N ASP A 159 0.92 0.04 8.19
CA ASP A 159 0.11 -0.60 9.21
C ASP A 159 -1.10 -1.31 8.59
N TYR A 160 -1.69 -2.22 9.34
CA TYR A 160 -2.89 -2.94 8.97
C TYR A 160 -3.76 -3.10 10.22
N LEU A 161 -4.62 -2.13 10.46
CA LEU A 161 -5.47 -2.11 11.63
C LEU A 161 -6.52 -3.21 11.53
N LEU A 162 -6.58 -4.07 12.54
CA LEU A 162 -7.59 -5.12 12.64
C LEU A 162 -8.24 -5.09 14.01
N PRO A 163 -9.56 -5.28 14.09
CA PRO A 163 -10.15 -5.73 15.34
C PRO A 163 -9.52 -7.06 15.73
N SER A 164 -9.47 -7.37 17.01
CA SER A 164 -8.90 -8.65 17.49
C SER A 164 -9.49 -9.83 16.71
N VAL A 165 -8.68 -10.48 15.91
CA VAL A 165 -9.05 -11.68 15.15
C VAL A 165 -8.31 -12.85 15.80
N ALA A 166 -9.02 -13.91 16.12
CA ALA A 166 -8.37 -15.16 16.52
C ALA A 166 -7.75 -15.80 15.25
N PRO A 167 -6.43 -15.82 15.12
CA PRO A 167 -5.78 -16.43 13.94
C PRO A 167 -5.97 -17.95 13.99
N ILE A 168 -5.93 -18.58 12.80
CA ILE A 168 -5.86 -20.04 12.70
C ILE A 168 -4.57 -20.49 13.37
N ALA A 169 -4.64 -21.51 14.23
CA ALA A 169 -3.47 -22.05 14.90
C ALA A 169 -2.38 -22.44 13.88
N PRO A 170 -1.10 -22.12 14.11
CA PRO A 170 -0.02 -22.38 13.16
C PRO A 170 0.06 -23.84 12.70
N GLU A 171 -0.25 -24.78 13.58
CA GLU A 171 -0.22 -26.23 13.31
C GLU A 171 -1.34 -26.69 12.35
N ALA A 172 -2.42 -25.92 12.24
CA ALA A 172 -3.53 -26.18 11.32
C ALA A 172 -3.35 -25.53 9.94
N ARG A 173 -2.29 -24.73 9.76
CA ARG A 173 -2.01 -24.06 8.49
C ARG A 173 -1.25 -24.97 7.54
N HIS A 174 -1.56 -24.85 6.24
CA HIS A 174 -0.89 -25.63 5.20
C HIS A 174 -0.77 -24.83 3.89
N GLY A 175 0.35 -25.01 3.16
CA GLY A 175 0.58 -24.42 1.86
C GLY A 175 0.83 -22.91 1.86
N ILE A 176 0.63 -22.29 0.72
CA ILE A 176 0.93 -20.89 0.41
C ILE A 176 -0.33 -20.12 0.09
N ASP A 177 -0.57 -19.00 0.78
CA ASP A 177 -1.65 -18.07 0.48
C ASP A 177 -1.20 -17.03 -0.55
N ILE A 178 -2.00 -16.85 -1.60
CA ILE A 178 -1.85 -15.81 -2.62
C ILE A 178 -3.10 -14.93 -2.57
N ALA A 179 -2.96 -13.74 -2.00
CA ALA A 179 -4.06 -12.80 -1.84
C ALA A 179 -3.87 -11.53 -2.68
N GLY A 180 -4.95 -11.03 -3.27
CA GLY A 180 -4.99 -9.77 -4.03
C GLY A 180 -5.72 -9.87 -5.36
N ASN A 181 -5.40 -8.96 -6.30
CA ASN A 181 -5.96 -8.99 -7.64
C ASN A 181 -5.34 -10.15 -8.43
N LEU A 182 -6.17 -11.13 -8.80
CA LEU A 182 -5.77 -12.38 -9.48
C LEU A 182 -5.87 -12.30 -11.02
N SER A 183 -5.94 -11.09 -11.59
CA SER A 183 -5.96 -10.93 -13.05
C SER A 183 -4.67 -11.42 -13.70
N HIS A 184 -4.76 -11.86 -14.95
CA HIS A 184 -3.60 -12.27 -15.77
C HIS A 184 -2.49 -11.22 -15.82
N GLU A 185 -2.85 -9.94 -15.87
CA GLU A 185 -1.89 -8.84 -15.92
C GLU A 185 -1.04 -8.73 -14.63
N LYS A 186 -1.67 -8.95 -13.47
CA LYS A 186 -1.00 -8.77 -12.17
C LYS A 186 -0.48 -10.07 -11.56
N ALA A 187 -1.19 -11.15 -11.75
CA ALA A 187 -0.89 -12.46 -11.14
C ALA A 187 -0.93 -13.59 -12.18
N GLY A 188 -0.48 -13.31 -13.41
CA GLY A 188 -0.46 -14.28 -14.51
C GLY A 188 0.32 -15.55 -14.21
N TYR A 189 1.31 -15.47 -13.30
CA TYR A 189 2.06 -16.64 -12.85
C TYR A 189 1.18 -17.74 -12.23
N ILE A 190 0.04 -17.39 -11.59
CA ILE A 190 -0.83 -18.39 -10.93
C ILE A 190 -1.43 -19.38 -11.93
N TYR A 191 -1.66 -18.95 -13.15
CA TYR A 191 -2.24 -19.79 -14.23
C TYR A 191 -1.23 -20.81 -14.80
N GLN A 192 0.05 -20.65 -14.48
CA GLN A 192 1.12 -21.56 -14.85
C GLN A 192 1.49 -22.53 -13.70
N LEU A 193 1.20 -22.14 -12.45
CA LEU A 193 1.64 -22.87 -11.27
C LEU A 193 1.12 -24.30 -11.22
N ALA A 194 -0.17 -24.53 -11.50
CA ALA A 194 -0.77 -25.87 -11.43
C ALA A 194 -0.13 -26.86 -12.40
N ALA A 195 0.29 -26.39 -13.58
CA ALA A 195 0.97 -27.24 -14.55
C ALA A 195 2.44 -27.50 -14.18
N GLN A 196 3.12 -26.51 -13.57
CA GLN A 196 4.53 -26.62 -13.20
C GLN A 196 4.74 -27.29 -11.84
N PHE A 197 3.81 -27.13 -10.92
CA PHE A 197 3.90 -27.62 -9.54
C PHE A 197 2.57 -28.28 -9.14
N PRO A 198 2.22 -29.45 -9.70
CA PRO A 198 0.92 -30.09 -9.47
C PRO A 198 0.67 -30.48 -8.01
N ASP A 199 1.73 -30.73 -7.24
CA ASP A 199 1.68 -31.13 -5.84
C ASP A 199 1.74 -29.91 -4.86
N ALA A 200 1.82 -28.70 -5.38
CA ALA A 200 1.87 -27.51 -4.54
C ALA A 200 0.52 -27.25 -3.88
N ASP A 201 0.54 -26.98 -2.59
CA ASP A 201 -0.63 -26.59 -1.82
C ASP A 201 -0.76 -25.06 -1.81
N ILE A 202 -1.72 -24.55 -2.59
CA ILE A 202 -1.89 -23.11 -2.81
C ILE A 202 -3.34 -22.71 -2.55
N ASN A 203 -3.52 -21.58 -1.89
CA ASN A 203 -4.82 -20.96 -1.62
C ASN A 203 -4.88 -19.59 -2.30
N LEU A 204 -5.82 -19.39 -3.20
CA LEU A 204 -6.02 -18.16 -3.95
C LEU A 204 -7.19 -17.35 -3.38
N TYR A 205 -6.95 -16.08 -3.07
CA TYR A 205 -7.95 -15.17 -2.51
C TYR A 205 -7.99 -13.87 -3.28
N GLY A 206 -9.15 -13.50 -3.80
CA GLY A 206 -9.34 -12.18 -4.37
C GLY A 206 -10.16 -12.10 -5.65
N PRO A 207 -10.36 -10.88 -6.16
CA PRO A 207 -11.13 -10.63 -7.37
C PRO A 207 -10.37 -10.98 -8.65
N LYS A 208 -11.11 -11.03 -9.76
CA LYS A 208 -10.61 -11.19 -11.13
C LYS A 208 -9.90 -12.53 -11.40
N PHE A 209 -10.17 -13.56 -10.60
CA PHE A 209 -9.70 -14.91 -10.90
C PHE A 209 -10.46 -15.45 -12.11
N ASP A 210 -9.70 -15.88 -13.12
CA ASP A 210 -10.25 -16.57 -14.29
C ASP A 210 -10.46 -18.06 -13.98
N ARG A 211 -11.70 -18.46 -13.74
CA ARG A 211 -12.05 -19.83 -13.37
C ARG A 211 -11.95 -20.83 -14.51
N GLU A 212 -11.95 -20.35 -15.74
CA GLU A 212 -11.86 -21.22 -16.93
C GLU A 212 -10.42 -21.63 -17.21
N GLN A 213 -9.46 -20.73 -16.96
CA GLN A 213 -8.04 -20.95 -17.23
C GLN A 213 -7.22 -21.28 -15.97
N GLY A 214 -7.75 -20.96 -14.79
CA GLY A 214 -7.02 -21.10 -13.53
C GLY A 214 -7.34 -22.40 -12.77
N PRO A 215 -6.51 -22.74 -11.78
CA PRO A 215 -6.71 -23.92 -10.91
C PRO A 215 -7.85 -23.66 -9.92
N SER A 216 -9.09 -23.92 -10.36
CA SER A 216 -10.31 -23.64 -9.59
C SER A 216 -10.33 -24.30 -8.21
N ALA A 217 -9.66 -25.45 -8.03
CA ALA A 217 -9.53 -26.14 -6.75
C ALA A 217 -8.76 -25.32 -5.68
N TRP A 218 -7.90 -24.39 -6.10
CA TRP A 218 -7.13 -23.53 -5.20
C TRP A 218 -7.89 -22.25 -4.80
N TYR A 219 -8.96 -21.90 -5.52
CA TYR A 219 -9.68 -20.65 -5.27
C TYR A 219 -10.58 -20.74 -4.04
N ARG A 220 -10.31 -19.90 -3.06
CA ARG A 220 -11.02 -19.84 -1.76
C ARG A 220 -12.04 -18.70 -1.69
N GLY A 221 -12.09 -17.83 -2.69
CA GLY A 221 -13.06 -16.76 -2.74
C GLY A 221 -12.47 -15.35 -2.61
N MET A 222 -13.38 -14.39 -2.50
CA MET A 222 -13.07 -12.98 -2.29
C MET A 222 -13.70 -12.52 -0.97
N TYR A 223 -12.92 -11.85 -0.15
CA TYR A 223 -13.32 -11.35 1.16
C TYR A 223 -12.96 -9.88 1.29
N THR A 224 -13.63 -9.18 2.19
CA THR A 224 -13.23 -7.81 2.55
C THR A 224 -11.87 -7.82 3.24
N PRO A 225 -11.13 -6.68 3.24
CA PRO A 225 -9.85 -6.60 3.92
C PRO A 225 -9.89 -6.97 5.41
N ASP A 226 -11.00 -6.70 6.09
CA ASP A 226 -11.16 -7.01 7.52
C ASP A 226 -11.53 -8.50 7.76
N GLU A 227 -12.18 -9.16 6.81
CA GLU A 227 -12.54 -10.59 6.91
C GLU A 227 -11.40 -11.51 6.47
N LEU A 228 -10.63 -11.10 5.45
CA LEU A 228 -9.62 -11.94 4.82
C LEU A 228 -8.59 -12.53 5.79
N PRO A 229 -8.08 -11.81 6.82
CA PRO A 229 -7.16 -12.37 7.80
C PRO A 229 -7.63 -13.66 8.46
N SER A 230 -8.93 -13.78 8.74
CA SER A 230 -9.53 -14.98 9.36
C SER A 230 -9.74 -16.14 8.38
N LYS A 231 -9.56 -15.93 7.09
CA LYS A 231 -9.79 -16.92 6.02
C LYS A 231 -8.50 -17.51 5.46
N LEU A 232 -7.36 -16.87 5.72
CA LEU A 232 -6.06 -17.32 5.24
C LEU A 232 -5.65 -18.64 5.89
N GLN A 233 -5.50 -19.71 5.10
CA GLN A 233 -5.21 -21.07 5.56
C GLN A 233 -3.75 -21.47 5.41
N GLY A 234 -2.99 -20.76 4.55
CA GLY A 234 -1.60 -21.08 4.25
C GLY A 234 -0.65 -20.90 5.42
N ARG A 235 0.45 -21.64 5.42
CA ARG A 235 1.59 -21.43 6.33
C ARG A 235 2.29 -20.11 6.02
N PHE A 236 2.41 -19.77 4.74
CA PHE A 236 3.08 -18.57 4.26
C PHE A 236 2.16 -17.72 3.39
N GLY A 237 2.39 -16.40 3.43
CA GLY A 237 1.84 -15.48 2.44
C GLY A 237 2.85 -15.17 1.35
N LEU A 238 2.44 -15.19 0.08
CA LEU A 238 3.34 -14.92 -1.05
C LEU A 238 3.32 -13.45 -1.47
N ILE A 239 4.51 -12.86 -1.62
CA ILE A 239 4.74 -11.53 -2.17
C ILE A 239 5.41 -11.67 -3.54
N TRP A 240 4.57 -11.73 -4.57
CA TRP A 240 4.96 -11.93 -5.97
C TRP A 240 3.95 -11.26 -6.89
N ASP A 241 4.38 -10.62 -7.97
CA ASP A 241 3.52 -10.04 -8.99
C ASP A 241 4.13 -10.25 -10.40
N GLY A 242 3.27 -10.29 -11.41
CA GLY A 242 3.65 -10.47 -12.81
C GLY A 242 3.10 -11.75 -13.43
N ASP A 243 3.63 -12.11 -14.57
CA ASP A 243 3.16 -13.23 -15.39
C ASP A 243 4.15 -14.41 -15.47
N SER A 244 5.27 -14.37 -14.73
CA SER A 244 6.30 -15.40 -14.78
C SER A 244 6.52 -16.06 -13.42
N THR A 245 6.76 -17.35 -13.44
CA THR A 245 7.18 -18.14 -12.26
C THR A 245 8.69 -18.09 -12.01
N ALA A 246 9.48 -17.64 -12.98
CA ALA A 246 10.93 -17.54 -12.87
C ALA A 246 11.41 -16.27 -12.15
N THR A 247 10.64 -15.18 -12.26
CA THR A 247 10.93 -13.90 -11.58
C THR A 247 9.71 -12.98 -11.69
N CYS A 248 9.65 -11.92 -10.87
CA CYS A 248 8.60 -10.91 -11.00
C CYS A 248 8.79 -10.06 -12.26
N THR A 249 7.74 -9.89 -13.04
CA THR A 249 7.76 -9.29 -14.39
C THR A 249 6.66 -8.24 -14.57
N GLY A 250 6.70 -7.56 -15.72
CA GLY A 250 5.73 -6.52 -16.06
C GLY A 250 5.84 -5.27 -15.17
N PHE A 251 4.88 -4.37 -15.28
CA PHE A 251 4.85 -3.16 -14.45
C PHE A 251 4.71 -3.49 -12.96
N TYR A 252 3.79 -4.38 -12.61
CA TYR A 252 3.52 -4.75 -11.23
C TYR A 252 4.70 -5.47 -10.57
N GLY A 253 5.33 -6.42 -11.29
CA GLY A 253 6.50 -7.13 -10.78
C GLY A 253 7.71 -6.21 -10.58
N LYS A 254 8.00 -5.34 -11.55
CA LYS A 254 9.06 -4.34 -11.42
C LYS A 254 8.79 -3.34 -10.30
N TYR A 255 7.51 -3.00 -10.07
CA TYR A 255 7.13 -2.06 -9.02
C TYR A 255 7.39 -2.62 -7.61
N LEU A 256 7.39 -3.94 -7.41
CA LEU A 256 7.79 -4.56 -6.14
C LEU A 256 9.21 -4.21 -5.70
N ALA A 257 10.10 -3.87 -6.64
CA ALA A 257 11.45 -3.40 -6.31
C ALA A 257 11.50 -1.98 -5.71
N VAL A 258 10.36 -1.30 -5.65
CA VAL A 258 10.25 0.10 -5.20
C VAL A 258 9.24 0.26 -4.08
N ASN A 259 8.08 -0.40 -4.16
CA ASN A 259 6.95 -0.17 -3.27
C ASN A 259 6.94 -1.07 -2.02
N ASN A 260 6.07 -0.71 -1.06
CA ASN A 260 5.66 -1.56 0.05
C ASN A 260 4.30 -2.20 -0.28
N PRO A 261 4.26 -3.46 -0.74
CA PRO A 261 3.00 -4.10 -1.08
C PRO A 261 2.16 -4.33 0.17
N HIS A 262 0.93 -3.84 0.19
CA HIS A 262 0.02 -3.94 1.34
C HIS A 262 -0.32 -5.39 1.73
N LYS A 263 -0.13 -6.36 0.82
CA LYS A 263 -0.26 -7.79 1.13
C LYS A 263 0.79 -8.28 2.13
N LEU A 264 1.98 -7.65 2.22
CA LEU A 264 2.94 -7.96 3.28
C LEU A 264 2.36 -7.61 4.65
N SER A 265 1.79 -6.42 4.79
CA SER A 265 1.12 -6.00 6.03
C SER A 265 -0.05 -6.91 6.40
N LEU A 266 -0.87 -7.31 5.42
CA LEU A 266 -1.97 -8.27 5.60
C LEU A 266 -1.47 -9.58 6.22
N TYR A 267 -0.45 -10.19 5.62
CA TYR A 267 0.04 -11.49 6.10
C TYR A 267 0.67 -11.40 7.49
N LEU A 268 1.51 -10.39 7.72
CA LEU A 268 2.12 -10.19 9.04
C LEU A 268 1.07 -9.84 10.11
N ALA A 269 0.08 -9.00 9.79
CA ALA A 269 -1.04 -8.70 10.69
C ALA A 269 -1.93 -9.93 10.98
N SER A 270 -1.81 -11.00 10.16
CA SER A 270 -2.45 -12.30 10.35
C SER A 270 -1.53 -13.32 11.04
N ASP A 271 -0.45 -12.85 11.67
CA ASP A 271 0.59 -13.68 12.33
C ASP A 271 1.17 -14.73 11.38
N LYS A 272 1.37 -14.37 10.13
CA LYS A 272 1.78 -15.28 9.06
C LYS A 272 3.12 -14.85 8.48
N PRO A 273 4.15 -15.72 8.51
CA PRO A 273 5.40 -15.47 7.81
C PRO A 273 5.19 -15.43 6.29
N VAL A 274 6.15 -14.86 5.57
CA VAL A 274 6.01 -14.60 4.14
C VAL A 274 7.14 -15.19 3.31
N ILE A 275 6.83 -15.47 2.07
CA ILE A 275 7.79 -15.72 0.99
C ILE A 275 7.75 -14.49 0.09
N ILE A 276 8.90 -13.88 -0.16
CA ILE A 276 8.99 -12.65 -0.92
C ILE A 276 10.01 -12.77 -2.06
N TRP A 277 9.73 -12.13 -3.19
CA TRP A 277 10.72 -12.03 -4.27
C TRP A 277 12.01 -11.34 -3.77
N SER A 278 13.18 -11.93 -4.07
CA SER A 278 14.47 -11.47 -3.51
C SER A 278 14.84 -10.04 -3.90
N LYS A 279 14.35 -9.55 -5.05
CA LYS A 279 14.58 -8.17 -5.53
C LYS A 279 13.48 -7.19 -5.14
N ALA A 280 12.50 -7.61 -4.33
CA ALA A 280 11.51 -6.69 -3.78
C ALA A 280 12.16 -5.71 -2.78
N ALA A 281 11.68 -4.46 -2.74
CA ALA A 281 12.20 -3.43 -1.84
C ALA A 281 12.18 -3.85 -0.36
N LEU A 282 11.21 -4.67 0.04
CA LEU A 282 11.06 -5.19 1.40
C LEU A 282 11.68 -6.57 1.64
N ALA A 283 12.43 -7.14 0.69
CA ALA A 283 13.07 -8.44 0.88
C ALA A 283 14.04 -8.44 2.07
N SER A 284 14.89 -7.40 2.19
CA SER A 284 15.79 -7.23 3.33
C SER A 284 15.05 -7.01 4.66
N PHE A 285 13.92 -6.30 4.65
CA PHE A 285 13.08 -6.15 5.83
C PHE A 285 12.57 -7.50 6.33
N VAL A 286 12.05 -8.34 5.44
CA VAL A 286 11.54 -9.68 5.77
C VAL A 286 12.63 -10.56 6.37
N THR A 287 13.80 -10.60 5.75
CA THR A 287 14.92 -11.46 6.21
C THR A 287 15.56 -10.96 7.50
N GLN A 288 15.75 -9.65 7.66
CA GLN A 288 16.32 -9.05 8.88
C GLN A 288 15.41 -9.23 10.10
N HIS A 289 14.09 -9.13 9.93
CA HIS A 289 13.15 -9.39 11.01
C HIS A 289 12.90 -10.88 11.23
N GLY A 290 13.41 -11.74 10.36
CA GLY A 290 13.23 -13.20 10.45
C GLY A 290 11.76 -13.62 10.37
N VAL A 291 10.96 -12.89 9.59
CA VAL A 291 9.50 -13.14 9.41
C VAL A 291 9.19 -13.85 8.08
N GLY A 292 10.20 -14.45 7.47
CA GLY A 292 10.08 -15.16 6.21
C GLY A 292 11.42 -15.26 5.48
N PHE A 293 11.36 -15.60 4.21
CA PHE A 293 12.53 -15.73 3.37
C PHE A 293 12.32 -15.13 1.97
N ALA A 294 13.43 -14.75 1.34
CA ALA A 294 13.47 -14.21 0.01
C ALA A 294 13.83 -15.31 -1.00
N VAL A 295 13.15 -15.33 -2.16
CA VAL A 295 13.32 -16.34 -3.22
C VAL A 295 13.47 -15.67 -4.58
N ASP A 296 14.19 -16.31 -5.50
CA ASP A 296 14.36 -15.82 -6.86
C ASP A 296 13.29 -16.37 -7.82
N SER A 297 12.67 -17.50 -7.50
CA SER A 297 11.69 -18.20 -8.34
C SER A 297 10.55 -18.82 -7.54
N MET A 298 9.46 -19.15 -8.22
CA MET A 298 8.34 -19.90 -7.63
C MET A 298 8.74 -21.35 -7.29
N GLN A 299 9.71 -21.92 -8.00
CA GLN A 299 10.27 -23.22 -7.66
C GLN A 299 10.91 -23.20 -6.26
N GLU A 300 11.72 -22.17 -5.99
CA GLU A 300 12.30 -21.97 -4.65
C GLU A 300 11.21 -21.72 -3.59
N ALA A 301 10.18 -20.97 -3.92
CA ALA A 301 9.06 -20.70 -3.00
C ALA A 301 8.34 -21.98 -2.57
N VAL A 302 7.98 -22.84 -3.53
CA VAL A 302 7.33 -24.13 -3.30
C VAL A 302 8.27 -25.07 -2.54
N GLN A 303 9.54 -25.14 -2.94
CA GLN A 303 10.52 -25.99 -2.28
C GLN A 303 10.73 -25.54 -0.81
N ALA A 304 10.84 -24.25 -0.54
CA ALA A 304 11.05 -23.73 0.80
C ALA A 304 9.85 -24.03 1.73
N GLU A 305 8.62 -23.90 1.22
CA GLU A 305 7.42 -24.29 1.98
C GLU A 305 7.43 -25.78 2.37
N HIS A 306 7.81 -26.64 1.47
CA HIS A 306 7.87 -28.10 1.69
C HIS A 306 9.00 -28.53 2.64
N THR A 307 10.16 -27.85 2.58
CA THR A 307 11.38 -28.31 3.28
C THR A 307 11.60 -27.69 4.64
N ILE A 308 10.89 -26.57 4.95
CA ILE A 308 11.08 -25.87 6.23
C ILE A 308 10.71 -26.74 7.44
N GLY A 309 11.63 -26.81 8.40
CA GLY A 309 11.41 -27.54 9.66
C GLY A 309 10.32 -26.89 10.52
N LYS A 310 9.63 -27.71 11.32
CA LYS A 310 8.55 -27.27 12.20
C LYS A 310 9.01 -26.19 13.18
N GLU A 311 10.16 -26.35 13.81
CA GLU A 311 10.69 -25.40 14.79
C GLU A 311 11.02 -24.04 14.15
N GLU A 312 11.63 -24.06 12.97
CA GLU A 312 11.96 -22.84 12.21
C GLU A 312 10.68 -22.09 11.79
N TYR A 313 9.68 -22.80 11.25
CA TYR A 313 8.40 -22.24 10.91
C TYR A 313 7.70 -21.59 12.12
N LEU A 314 7.65 -22.28 13.27
CA LEU A 314 7.05 -21.75 14.50
C LEU A 314 7.81 -20.51 15.01
N SER A 315 9.14 -20.51 14.89
CA SER A 315 9.96 -19.35 15.24
C SER A 315 9.69 -18.14 14.33
N MET A 316 9.55 -18.33 13.01
CA MET A 316 9.14 -17.28 12.08
C MET A 316 7.72 -16.77 12.39
N THR A 317 6.78 -17.68 12.66
CA THR A 317 5.40 -17.33 12.99
C THR A 317 5.32 -16.49 14.27
N LYS A 318 6.10 -16.83 15.29
CA LYS A 318 6.19 -16.04 16.52
C LYS A 318 6.65 -14.60 16.22
N ARG A 319 7.73 -14.44 15.46
CA ARG A 319 8.24 -13.12 15.08
C ARG A 319 7.24 -12.35 14.19
N ALA A 320 6.56 -13.05 13.27
CA ALA A 320 5.50 -12.45 12.47
C ALA A 320 4.35 -11.94 13.34
N GLY A 321 3.97 -12.68 14.39
CA GLY A 321 2.94 -12.27 15.37
C GLY A 321 3.36 -11.04 16.19
N GLU A 322 4.62 -10.99 16.64
CA GLU A 322 5.17 -9.84 17.37
C GLU A 322 5.16 -8.57 16.50
N LEU A 323 5.55 -8.69 15.23
CA LEU A 323 5.51 -7.59 14.28
C LEU A 323 4.06 -7.27 13.88
N GLY A 324 3.23 -8.29 13.70
CA GLY A 324 1.80 -8.17 13.41
C GLY A 324 1.03 -7.40 14.48
N ALA A 325 1.35 -7.61 15.76
CA ALA A 325 0.77 -6.81 16.85
C ALA A 325 1.03 -5.31 16.66
N ARG A 326 2.27 -4.93 16.33
CA ARG A 326 2.64 -3.53 16.04
C ARG A 326 1.87 -2.98 14.83
N LEU A 327 1.71 -3.78 13.77
CA LEU A 327 0.95 -3.37 12.58
C LEU A 327 -0.52 -3.14 12.90
N ARG A 328 -1.13 -3.99 13.72
CA ARG A 328 -2.54 -3.86 14.14
C ARG A 328 -2.79 -2.64 15.02
N GLU A 329 -1.78 -2.17 15.74
CA GLU A 329 -1.83 -1.00 16.63
C GLU A 329 -1.43 0.32 15.94
N GLY A 330 -0.97 0.31 14.68
CA GLY A 330 -0.62 1.51 13.94
C GLY A 330 0.77 2.07 14.29
N TYR A 331 1.68 1.22 14.76
CA TYR A 331 3.00 1.62 15.25
C TYR A 331 3.85 2.38 14.21
N PHE A 332 3.83 1.92 12.96
CA PHE A 332 4.70 2.49 11.92
C PHE A 332 4.23 3.87 11.48
N THR A 333 2.93 4.06 11.34
CA THR A 333 2.34 5.38 11.08
C THR A 333 2.55 6.30 12.29
N GLY A 334 2.28 5.81 13.51
CA GLY A 334 2.49 6.59 14.75
C GLY A 334 3.91 7.13 14.85
N ARG A 335 4.94 6.27 14.62
CA ARG A 335 6.34 6.70 14.60
C ARG A 335 6.60 7.82 13.61
N VAL A 336 6.05 7.73 12.39
CA VAL A 336 6.23 8.78 11.38
C VAL A 336 5.50 10.06 11.79
N LEU A 337 4.33 9.98 12.43
CA LEU A 337 3.62 11.14 12.95
C LEU A 337 4.40 11.86 14.05
N ASP A 338 5.05 11.13 14.95
CA ASP A 338 5.96 11.69 15.97
C ASP A 338 7.13 12.42 15.31
N GLU A 339 7.75 11.79 14.30
CA GLU A 339 8.82 12.42 13.53
C GLU A 339 8.37 13.68 12.77
N LEU A 340 7.14 13.68 12.24
CA LEU A 340 6.53 14.85 11.61
C LEU A 340 6.33 15.96 12.64
N GLN A 341 5.77 15.64 13.78
CA GLN A 341 5.52 16.64 14.85
C GLN A 341 6.83 17.29 15.33
N ALA A 342 7.89 16.51 15.47
CA ALA A 342 9.22 17.02 15.79
C ALA A 342 9.82 17.93 14.70
N ALA A 343 9.47 17.70 13.43
CA ALA A 343 9.95 18.48 12.29
C ALA A 343 9.09 19.72 11.99
N MET A 344 7.88 19.86 12.55
CA MET A 344 6.95 20.96 12.28
C MET A 344 7.55 22.36 12.54
N PRO A 345 8.30 22.64 13.62
CA PRO A 345 8.89 23.96 13.84
C PRO A 345 9.83 24.38 12.69
N GLN A 346 10.64 23.45 12.21
CA GLN A 346 11.56 23.70 11.09
C GLN A 346 10.86 23.91 9.74
N LEU A 347 9.68 23.32 9.56
CA LEU A 347 8.85 23.56 8.37
C LEU A 347 8.22 24.95 8.37
N GLN A 348 7.95 25.53 9.53
CA GLN A 348 7.36 26.87 9.66
C GLN A 348 8.36 27.97 9.40
N GLU A 349 9.65 27.74 9.65
CA GLU A 349 10.74 28.71 9.45
C GLU A 349 11.18 28.83 7.96
N ARG A 350 10.80 27.88 7.10
CA ARG A 350 11.06 27.89 5.64
C ARG A 350 9.96 28.59 4.87
#